data_78e11a2442567462d4810cbc2be8e053
#
_entry.id   78e11a2442567462d4810cbc2be8e053
#
_cell.length_a   1.000
_cell.length_b   1.000
_cell.length_c   1.000
_cell.angle_alpha   90.00
_cell.angle_beta   90.00
_cell.angle_gamma   90.00
#
_symmetry.space_group_name_H-M   'P 1'
#
loop_
_entity.id
_entity.type
_entity.pdbx_description
1 polymer ?
#
loop_
_entity_poly.entity_id
_entity_poly.type
_entity_poly.pdbx_seq_one_letter_code
_entity_poly.pdbx_strand_id
1 'polypeptide(L)'
;MKKLIFTLIITCFFIVPQAQILNPVTFNYSVVKKGADLYEAHVKAMIDSKWHIYSVSNPDGGAQATEIKFNDGKTVGAIKETGKLKTTFEKEFGVNQKYYENSVDFVQLVKLKQGNKKITGTITYMVCNDRQCLPPKDVEFKIKM
;
A
#
# COMPACT_ATOMS: atom_id res chain seq x y z
N MET A 1 3.36 68.69 -26.01
CA MET A 1 3.88 67.38 -26.31
C MET A 1 3.80 66.51 -25.02
N LYS A 2 2.68 65.81 -24.81
CA LYS A 2 2.45 64.96 -23.63
C LYS A 2 2.90 63.56 -23.98
N LYS A 3 3.97 63.07 -23.36
CA LYS A 3 4.40 61.68 -23.48
C LYS A 3 3.53 60.83 -22.54
N LEU A 4 2.62 60.01 -23.10
CA LEU A 4 1.88 58.96 -22.42
C LEU A 4 2.81 57.77 -22.23
N ILE A 5 3.27 57.56 -21.00
CA ILE A 5 3.99 56.33 -20.61
C ILE A 5 2.93 55.28 -20.29
N PHE A 6 2.77 54.32 -21.19
CA PHE A 6 1.87 53.18 -21.03
C PHE A 6 2.62 52.10 -20.21
N THR A 7 2.38 52.10 -18.90
CA THR A 7 2.97 51.10 -18.01
C THR A 7 2.21 49.76 -18.16
N LEU A 8 2.78 48.85 -18.92
CA LEU A 8 2.27 47.49 -19.08
C LEU A 8 2.55 46.68 -17.79
N ILE A 9 1.55 46.53 -16.93
CA ILE A 9 1.62 45.68 -15.75
C ILE A 9 1.46 44.22 -16.21
N ILE A 10 2.58 43.52 -16.30
CA ILE A 10 2.61 42.06 -16.54
C ILE A 10 2.26 41.38 -15.23
N THR A 11 1.01 41.00 -15.06
CA THR A 11 0.55 40.11 -13.98
C THR A 11 1.02 38.68 -14.25
N CYS A 12 2.16 38.29 -13.69
CA CYS A 12 2.59 36.89 -13.68
C CYS A 12 1.62 36.08 -12.80
N PHE A 13 0.69 35.39 -13.44
CA PHE A 13 -0.08 34.34 -12.79
C PHE A 13 0.87 33.18 -12.49
N PHE A 14 1.29 33.04 -11.23
CA PHE A 14 1.96 31.84 -10.73
C PHE A 14 0.95 30.70 -10.71
N ILE A 15 0.87 29.92 -11.79
CA ILE A 15 0.19 28.64 -11.79
C ILE A 15 1.06 27.71 -10.95
N VAL A 16 0.69 27.51 -9.69
CA VAL A 16 1.30 26.50 -8.84
C VAL A 16 0.78 25.15 -9.34
N PRO A 17 1.62 24.29 -9.95
CA PRO A 17 1.19 22.96 -10.31
C PRO A 17 0.89 22.22 -9.00
N GLN A 18 -0.38 21.91 -8.78
CA GLN A 18 -0.76 20.98 -7.71
C GLN A 18 -0.27 19.59 -8.13
N ALA A 19 0.85 19.15 -7.56
CA ALA A 19 1.28 17.79 -7.67
C ALA A 19 0.22 16.90 -7.03
N GLN A 20 -0.58 16.21 -7.83
CA GLN A 20 -1.53 15.22 -7.33
C GLN A 20 -0.73 14.09 -6.70
N ILE A 21 -0.90 13.89 -5.38
CA ILE A 21 -0.31 12.74 -4.68
C ILE A 21 -1.01 11.50 -5.21
N LEU A 22 -0.28 10.74 -6.01
CA LEU A 22 -0.78 9.51 -6.60
C LEU A 22 -0.89 8.45 -5.49
N ASN A 23 -2.09 7.95 -5.24
CA ASN A 23 -2.35 6.94 -4.22
C ASN A 23 -3.23 5.81 -4.78
N PRO A 24 -2.66 4.96 -5.65
CA PRO A 24 -3.42 3.97 -6.40
C PRO A 24 -3.83 2.73 -5.59
N VAL A 25 -3.54 2.69 -4.29
CA VAL A 25 -3.93 1.59 -3.39
C VAL A 25 -4.67 2.14 -2.18
N THR A 26 -5.85 1.57 -1.93
CA THR A 26 -6.66 1.84 -0.74
C THR A 26 -6.77 0.57 0.09
N PHE A 27 -6.64 0.68 1.41
CA PHE A 27 -6.75 -0.47 2.31
C PHE A 27 -8.06 -0.45 3.10
N ASN A 28 -8.69 -1.61 3.18
CA ASN A 28 -9.81 -1.90 4.06
C ASN A 28 -9.38 -2.93 5.12
N TYR A 29 -9.80 -2.72 6.34
CA TYR A 29 -9.39 -3.53 7.47
C TYR A 29 -10.60 -4.17 8.14
N SER A 30 -10.49 -5.45 8.49
CA SER A 30 -11.51 -6.15 9.25
C SER A 30 -10.88 -7.21 10.15
N VAL A 31 -11.65 -7.73 11.09
CA VAL A 31 -11.21 -8.77 12.01
C VAL A 31 -12.32 -9.77 12.26
N VAL A 32 -11.96 -11.05 12.29
CA VAL A 32 -12.87 -12.15 12.63
C VAL A 32 -12.34 -12.86 13.87
N LYS A 33 -13.17 -13.03 14.89
CA LYS A 33 -12.81 -13.79 16.09
C LYS A 33 -12.84 -15.30 15.78
N LYS A 34 -11.72 -15.98 16.01
CA LYS A 34 -11.56 -17.42 15.78
C LYS A 34 -11.49 -18.26 17.07
N GLY A 35 -11.25 -17.60 18.20
CA GLY A 35 -11.16 -18.28 19.51
C GLY A 35 -11.23 -17.29 20.67
N ALA A 36 -10.91 -17.72 21.87
CA ALA A 36 -11.00 -16.89 23.09
C ALA A 36 -10.11 -15.64 22.98
N ASP A 37 -8.89 -15.82 22.49
CA ASP A 37 -7.85 -14.78 22.31
C ASP A 37 -7.25 -14.76 20.90
N LEU A 38 -7.81 -15.57 19.98
CA LEU A 38 -7.34 -15.71 18.61
C LEU A 38 -8.26 -14.97 17.64
N TYR A 39 -7.66 -14.12 16.82
CA TYR A 39 -8.32 -13.28 15.82
C TYR A 39 -7.67 -13.41 14.46
N GLU A 40 -8.48 -13.37 13.42
CA GLU A 40 -8.03 -13.32 12.02
C GLU A 40 -8.17 -11.87 11.54
N ALA A 41 -7.03 -11.22 11.37
CA ALA A 41 -6.96 -9.85 10.87
C ALA A 41 -6.85 -9.86 9.35
N HIS A 42 -7.67 -9.07 8.69
CA HIS A 42 -7.71 -8.87 7.24
C HIS A 42 -7.22 -7.47 6.90
N VAL A 43 -6.24 -7.39 6.01
CA VAL A 43 -5.75 -6.16 5.39
C VAL A 43 -5.98 -6.28 3.89
N LYS A 44 -7.12 -5.77 3.42
CA LYS A 44 -7.52 -5.90 2.02
C LYS A 44 -7.08 -4.67 1.23
N ALA A 45 -6.15 -4.86 0.28
CA ALA A 45 -5.77 -3.86 -0.69
C ALA A 45 -6.74 -3.85 -1.86
N MET A 46 -7.26 -2.66 -2.20
CA MET A 46 -7.97 -2.35 -3.43
C MET A 46 -7.04 -1.53 -4.31
N ILE A 47 -6.79 -2.01 -5.51
CA ILE A 47 -5.73 -1.51 -6.40
C ILE A 47 -6.38 -0.91 -7.64
N ASP A 48 -6.05 0.33 -7.97
CA ASP A 48 -6.55 1.01 -9.16
C ASP A 48 -6.13 0.27 -10.44
N SER A 49 -6.94 0.40 -11.48
CA SER A 49 -6.64 -0.23 -12.78
C SER A 49 -5.26 0.17 -13.29
N LYS A 50 -4.55 -0.77 -13.90
CA LYS A 50 -3.17 -0.64 -14.42
C LYS A 50 -2.07 -0.57 -13.36
N TRP A 51 -2.40 -0.63 -12.08
CA TRP A 51 -1.44 -0.72 -10.99
C TRP A 51 -1.41 -2.12 -10.40
N HIS A 52 -0.30 -2.46 -9.76
CA HIS A 52 -0.12 -3.71 -9.05
C HIS A 52 0.72 -3.52 -7.79
N ILE A 53 0.41 -4.33 -6.78
CA ILE A 53 1.13 -4.41 -5.51
C ILE A 53 1.87 -5.75 -5.43
N TYR A 54 3.06 -5.77 -4.84
CA TYR A 54 3.84 -7.00 -4.76
C TYR A 54 3.40 -7.90 -3.61
N SER A 55 3.55 -9.22 -3.81
CA SER A 55 3.30 -10.25 -2.81
C SER A 55 4.23 -10.10 -1.60
N VAL A 56 3.80 -10.59 -0.43
CA VAL A 56 4.71 -10.74 0.73
C VAL A 56 5.81 -11.78 0.48
N SER A 57 5.61 -12.66 -0.52
CA SER A 57 6.59 -13.65 -0.96
C SER A 57 7.31 -13.26 -2.26
N ASN A 58 7.32 -11.95 -2.59
CA ASN A 58 8.09 -11.46 -3.73
C ASN A 58 9.58 -11.68 -3.46
N PRO A 59 10.36 -12.26 -4.41
CA PRO A 59 11.77 -12.55 -4.18
C PRO A 59 12.60 -11.26 -4.08
N ASP A 60 13.71 -11.37 -3.36
CA ASP A 60 14.72 -10.32 -3.30
C ASP A 60 15.38 -10.08 -4.66
N GLY A 61 15.94 -8.88 -4.84
CA GLY A 61 16.64 -8.48 -6.06
C GLY A 61 15.76 -7.77 -7.10
N GLY A 62 14.49 -7.57 -6.80
CA GLY A 62 13.56 -6.83 -7.64
C GLY A 62 12.80 -5.75 -6.85
N ALA A 63 11.53 -5.57 -7.15
CA ALA A 63 10.69 -4.65 -6.39
C ALA A 63 10.48 -5.14 -4.95
N GLN A 64 10.37 -4.20 -4.03
CA GLN A 64 10.20 -4.52 -2.61
C GLN A 64 8.92 -5.32 -2.37
N ALA A 65 9.04 -6.44 -1.65
CA ALA A 65 7.91 -7.23 -1.19
C ALA A 65 7.02 -6.42 -0.22
N THR A 66 5.71 -6.71 -0.21
CA THR A 66 4.82 -6.16 0.80
C THR A 66 5.17 -6.75 2.17
N GLU A 67 5.29 -5.90 3.17
CA GLU A 67 5.56 -6.29 4.56
C GLU A 67 4.44 -5.79 5.46
N ILE A 68 3.94 -6.64 6.35
CA ILE A 68 2.91 -6.26 7.32
C ILE A 68 3.39 -6.61 8.72
N LYS A 69 3.54 -5.58 9.55
CA LYS A 69 3.93 -5.70 10.96
C LYS A 69 2.73 -5.45 11.85
N PHE A 70 2.50 -6.34 12.79
CA PHE A 70 1.46 -6.22 13.81
C PHE A 70 2.10 -5.82 15.14
N ASN A 71 1.61 -4.75 15.75
CA ASN A 71 2.17 -4.20 16.99
C ASN A 71 1.51 -4.78 18.24
N ASP A 72 0.27 -5.27 18.11
CA ASP A 72 -0.49 -5.84 19.21
C ASP A 72 -0.55 -7.38 19.09
N GLY A 73 -0.25 -8.07 20.18
CA GLY A 73 -0.36 -9.53 20.25
C GLY A 73 0.82 -10.28 19.64
N LYS A 74 0.59 -11.55 19.34
CA LYS A 74 1.55 -12.45 18.72
C LYS A 74 0.95 -13.01 17.42
N THR A 75 1.66 -12.86 16.32
CA THR A 75 1.28 -13.48 15.05
C THR A 75 1.43 -15.00 15.10
N VAL A 76 0.51 -15.73 14.48
CA VAL A 76 0.48 -17.18 14.43
C VAL A 76 0.50 -17.61 12.96
N GLY A 77 1.54 -18.33 12.57
CA GLY A 77 1.76 -18.74 11.18
C GLY A 77 2.20 -17.59 10.27
N ALA A 78 2.32 -17.89 8.99
CA ALA A 78 2.64 -16.91 7.95
C ALA A 78 1.38 -16.15 7.51
N ILE A 79 1.57 -14.96 6.94
CA ILE A 79 0.52 -14.21 6.25
C ILE A 79 0.03 -15.04 5.07
N LYS A 80 -1.29 -15.19 4.96
CA LYS A 80 -1.95 -15.79 3.79
C LYS A 80 -2.41 -14.68 2.87
N GLU A 81 -2.23 -14.90 1.57
CA GLU A 81 -2.67 -13.97 0.55
C GLU A 81 -3.84 -14.57 -0.23
N THR A 82 -4.95 -13.85 -0.31
CA THR A 82 -6.13 -14.26 -1.07
C THR A 82 -6.37 -13.27 -2.21
N GLY A 83 -6.14 -13.72 -3.42
CA GLY A 83 -6.22 -12.92 -4.64
C GLY A 83 -5.70 -13.70 -5.84
N LYS A 84 -5.76 -13.09 -7.02
CA LYS A 84 -5.21 -13.68 -8.25
C LYS A 84 -3.73 -13.32 -8.36
N LEU A 85 -2.87 -14.19 -7.82
CA LEU A 85 -1.42 -14.03 -7.92
C LEU A 85 -0.99 -14.10 -9.40
N LYS A 86 -0.18 -13.12 -9.80
CA LYS A 86 0.52 -13.09 -11.08
C LYS A 86 2.02 -13.20 -10.87
N THR A 87 2.71 -13.76 -11.87
CA THR A 87 4.17 -13.86 -11.87
C THR A 87 4.68 -13.41 -13.23
N THR A 88 5.67 -12.52 -13.22
CA THR A 88 6.34 -12.03 -14.43
C THR A 88 7.84 -12.05 -14.23
N PHE A 89 8.57 -12.55 -15.25
CA PHE A 89 10.03 -12.50 -15.23
C PHE A 89 10.53 -11.11 -15.62
N GLU A 90 11.18 -10.44 -14.69
CA GLU A 90 11.79 -9.13 -14.90
C GLU A 90 13.24 -9.30 -15.34
N LYS A 91 13.50 -9.06 -16.63
CA LYS A 91 14.83 -9.25 -17.23
C LYS A 91 15.90 -8.35 -16.62
N GLU A 92 15.51 -7.15 -16.19
CA GLU A 92 16.43 -6.17 -15.59
C GLU A 92 17.00 -6.65 -14.25
N PHE A 93 16.19 -7.40 -13.50
CA PHE A 93 16.57 -7.93 -12.18
C PHE A 93 16.92 -9.43 -12.21
N GLY A 94 16.56 -10.14 -13.29
CA GLY A 94 16.81 -11.58 -13.40
C GLY A 94 15.96 -12.45 -12.47
N VAL A 95 14.83 -11.92 -11.98
CA VAL A 95 13.96 -12.60 -10.99
C VAL A 95 12.50 -12.63 -11.44
N ASN A 96 11.75 -13.61 -10.95
CA ASN A 96 10.31 -13.70 -11.14
C ASN A 96 9.62 -12.86 -10.08
N GLN A 97 9.03 -11.73 -10.47
CA GLN A 97 8.23 -10.89 -9.61
C GLN A 97 6.84 -11.49 -9.40
N LYS A 98 6.36 -11.45 -8.16
CA LYS A 98 5.03 -11.92 -7.76
C LYS A 98 4.18 -10.72 -7.33
N TYR A 99 3.01 -10.54 -7.94
CA TYR A 99 2.19 -9.36 -7.69
C TYR A 99 0.69 -9.61 -7.85
N TYR A 100 -0.11 -8.66 -7.38
CA TYR A 100 -1.56 -8.66 -7.47
C TYR A 100 -2.05 -7.38 -8.15
N GLU A 101 -3.10 -7.53 -8.96
CA GLU A 101 -3.87 -6.45 -9.56
C GLU A 101 -5.31 -6.49 -9.01
N ASN A 102 -6.04 -5.39 -9.10
CA ASN A 102 -7.41 -5.19 -8.64
C ASN A 102 -7.56 -5.35 -7.11
N SER A 103 -7.30 -6.50 -6.54
CA SER A 103 -7.34 -6.66 -5.09
C SER A 103 -6.56 -7.86 -4.59
N VAL A 104 -6.10 -7.76 -3.35
CA VAL A 104 -5.57 -8.86 -2.55
C VAL A 104 -5.96 -8.67 -1.09
N ASP A 105 -6.28 -9.75 -0.41
CA ASP A 105 -6.51 -9.75 1.04
C ASP A 105 -5.37 -10.48 1.74
N PHE A 106 -4.65 -9.74 2.58
CA PHE A 106 -3.59 -10.26 3.43
C PHE A 106 -4.22 -10.65 4.77
N VAL A 107 -4.16 -11.94 5.09
CA VAL A 107 -4.82 -12.52 6.25
C VAL A 107 -3.80 -13.04 7.24
N GLN A 108 -3.84 -12.55 8.49
CA GLN A 108 -2.95 -12.98 9.56
C GLN A 108 -3.73 -13.38 10.80
N LEU A 109 -3.38 -14.54 11.37
CA LEU A 109 -3.85 -14.90 12.70
C LEU A 109 -3.02 -14.17 13.76
N VAL A 110 -3.71 -13.51 14.68
CA VAL A 110 -3.10 -12.75 15.78
C VAL A 110 -3.70 -13.21 17.10
N LYS A 111 -2.84 -13.64 18.01
CA LYS A 111 -3.23 -13.97 19.38
C LYS A 111 -3.03 -12.75 20.27
N LEU A 112 -4.12 -12.20 20.79
CA LEU A 112 -4.11 -11.01 21.62
C LEU A 112 -4.01 -11.35 23.11
N LYS A 113 -3.41 -10.43 23.87
CA LYS A 113 -3.49 -10.48 25.33
C LYS A 113 -4.91 -10.14 25.79
N GLN A 114 -5.34 -10.76 26.90
CA GLN A 114 -6.64 -10.48 27.48
C GLN A 114 -6.83 -9.00 27.76
N GLY A 115 -8.01 -8.45 27.37
CA GLY A 115 -8.33 -7.03 27.52
C GLY A 115 -7.98 -6.13 26.34
N ASN A 116 -7.19 -6.60 25.37
CA ASN A 116 -6.96 -5.86 24.12
C ASN A 116 -8.22 -5.84 23.25
N LYS A 117 -8.61 -4.63 22.83
CA LYS A 117 -9.80 -4.39 21.97
C LYS A 117 -9.43 -3.79 20.61
N LYS A 118 -8.18 -3.90 20.21
CA LYS A 118 -7.69 -3.36 18.94
C LYS A 118 -6.51 -4.18 18.44
N ILE A 119 -6.31 -4.16 17.12
CA ILE A 119 -5.11 -4.61 16.46
C ILE A 119 -4.56 -3.42 15.68
N THR A 120 -3.30 -3.07 15.92
CA THR A 120 -2.59 -2.02 15.17
C THR A 120 -1.41 -2.62 14.44
N GLY A 121 -0.97 -1.94 13.40
CA GLY A 121 0.18 -2.37 12.64
C GLY A 121 0.55 -1.38 11.56
N THR A 122 1.54 -1.76 10.76
CA THR A 122 2.01 -1.00 9.61
C THR A 122 2.11 -1.94 8.42
N ILE A 123 1.61 -1.51 7.27
CA ILE A 123 1.87 -2.13 5.99
C ILE A 123 2.85 -1.27 5.21
N THR A 124 3.99 -1.85 4.84
CA THR A 124 4.97 -1.27 3.93
C THR A 124 4.80 -1.93 2.57
N TYR A 125 4.58 -1.15 1.53
CA TYR A 125 4.34 -1.69 0.21
C TYR A 125 4.91 -0.81 -0.89
N MET A 126 5.21 -1.43 -2.02
CA MET A 126 5.57 -0.78 -3.26
C MET A 126 4.50 -1.06 -4.31
N VAL A 127 4.19 -0.06 -5.13
CA VAL A 127 3.18 -0.17 -6.19
C VAL A 127 3.75 0.34 -7.50
N CYS A 128 3.55 -0.43 -8.56
CA CYS A 128 4.05 -0.12 -9.90
C CYS A 128 2.94 -0.21 -10.95
N ASN A 129 3.19 0.41 -12.09
CA ASN A 129 2.46 0.19 -13.33
C ASN A 129 3.47 -0.01 -14.48
N ASP A 130 3.01 -0.14 -15.71
CA ASP A 130 3.85 -0.37 -16.90
C ASP A 130 4.86 0.78 -17.20
N ARG A 131 4.78 1.90 -16.48
CA ARG A 131 5.61 3.10 -16.73
C ARG A 131 6.50 3.49 -15.59
N GLN A 132 6.05 3.22 -14.35
CA GLN A 132 6.76 3.68 -13.15
C GLN A 132 6.40 2.88 -11.92
N CYS A 133 7.32 2.88 -10.97
CA CYS A 133 7.09 2.46 -9.59
C CYS A 133 7.06 3.69 -8.69
N LEU A 134 6.14 3.70 -7.72
CA LEU A 134 6.17 4.69 -6.65
C LEU A 134 7.12 4.20 -5.55
N PRO A 135 7.79 5.13 -4.85
CA PRO A 135 8.62 4.76 -3.70
C PRO A 135 7.83 3.93 -2.69
N PRO A 136 8.49 3.04 -1.96
CA PRO A 136 7.85 2.30 -0.87
C PRO A 136 7.14 3.24 0.10
N LYS A 137 5.95 2.84 0.54
CA LYS A 137 5.09 3.64 1.41
C LYS A 137 4.67 2.83 2.63
N ASP A 138 4.73 3.48 3.79
CA ASP A 138 4.22 2.96 5.04
C ASP A 138 2.82 3.50 5.30
N VAL A 139 1.89 2.61 5.66
CA VAL A 139 0.53 2.95 6.07
C VAL A 139 0.25 2.28 7.41
N GLU A 140 0.02 3.09 8.43
CA GLU A 140 -0.42 2.60 9.74
C GLU A 140 -1.90 2.22 9.68
N PHE A 141 -2.25 1.14 10.38
CA PHE A 141 -3.63 0.71 10.51
C PHE A 141 -4.04 0.41 11.93
N LYS A 142 -5.34 0.54 12.18
CA LYS A 142 -5.98 0.20 13.46
C LYS A 142 -7.33 -0.45 13.20
N ILE A 143 -7.46 -1.69 13.64
CA ILE A 143 -8.70 -2.47 13.61
C ILE A 143 -9.29 -2.45 15.02
N LYS A 144 -10.52 -1.99 15.17
CA LYS A 144 -11.29 -2.06 16.43
C LYS A 144 -12.10 -3.35 16.44
N MET A 145 -12.25 -3.96 17.63
CA MET A 145 -13.06 -5.15 17.86
C MET A 145 -14.36 -4.79 18.55
#